data_d7929cfc18b41d746009182020f992ae
#
_entry.id   d7929cfc18b41d746009182020f992ae
#
_cell.length_a   1.000
_cell.length_b   1.000
_cell.length_c   1.000
_cell.angle_alpha   90.00
_cell.angle_beta   90.00
_cell.angle_gamma   90.00
#
_symmetry.space_group_name_H-M   'P 1'
#
loop_
_entity.id
_entity.type
_entity.pdbx_description
1 polymer ?
#
loop_
_entity_poly.entity_id
_entity_poly.type
_entity_poly.pdbx_seq_one_letter_code
_entity_poly.pdbx_strand_id
1 'polypeptide(L)'
;DENALWSFGPHDISVALYLMGEAPESVSAQGHSYLQPGIEDVVFLGMRFRSGVVAHAHLSWLDPHKERRLTVVGSKQMAVFDDMAPREKLRVYDKGVSRPPEYKSYGESLSIREGDIWIPKVSNAEPLGLELAHFVAVAKGASPTRADAADGVRVVQVLAAASRSLRGGGAPVLVEA
;
A
#
# COMPACT_ATOMS: atom_id res chain seq x y z
N ASP A 1 -12.70 -20.50 3.86
CA ASP A 1 -13.47 -19.25 3.91
C ASP A 1 -12.48 -18.10 3.85
N GLU A 2 -12.76 -17.10 3.03
CA GLU A 2 -11.90 -15.95 2.76
C GLU A 2 -12.38 -14.75 3.59
N ASN A 3 -11.48 -13.94 4.12
CA ASN A 3 -11.78 -12.72 4.83
C ASN A 3 -11.29 -11.47 4.05
N ALA A 4 -11.58 -10.27 4.52
CA ALA A 4 -11.19 -9.03 3.85
C ALA A 4 -9.67 -8.90 3.63
N LEU A 5 -8.85 -9.48 4.52
CA LEU A 5 -7.39 -9.49 4.37
C LEU A 5 -6.96 -10.27 3.13
N TRP A 6 -7.47 -11.48 2.93
CA TRP A 6 -7.09 -12.33 1.80
C TRP A 6 -7.75 -11.91 0.50
N SER A 7 -8.95 -11.29 0.56
CA SER A 7 -9.68 -10.79 -0.59
C SER A 7 -9.05 -9.53 -1.21
N PHE A 8 -8.72 -8.55 -0.39
CA PHE A 8 -8.23 -7.23 -0.86
C PHE A 8 -6.74 -7.01 -0.60
N GLY A 9 -6.21 -7.58 0.47
CA GLY A 9 -4.82 -7.38 0.90
C GLY A 9 -3.77 -7.68 -0.15
N PRO A 10 -3.90 -8.71 -1.01
CA PRO A 10 -2.90 -9.00 -2.04
C PRO A 10 -2.56 -7.81 -2.92
N HIS A 11 -3.55 -7.01 -3.31
CA HIS A 11 -3.36 -5.85 -4.17
C HIS A 11 -2.56 -4.75 -3.47
N ASP A 12 -2.96 -4.37 -2.25
CA ASP A 12 -2.31 -3.28 -1.51
C ASP A 12 -0.90 -3.68 -1.04
N ILE A 13 -0.72 -4.93 -0.61
CA ILE A 13 0.59 -5.48 -0.25
C ILE A 13 1.52 -5.48 -1.47
N SER A 14 1.04 -5.97 -2.62
CA SER A 14 1.83 -5.98 -3.86
C SER A 14 2.32 -4.58 -4.25
N VAL A 15 1.45 -3.57 -4.18
CA VAL A 15 1.82 -2.18 -4.45
C VAL A 15 2.84 -1.66 -3.44
N ALA A 16 2.66 -1.96 -2.14
CA ALA A 16 3.60 -1.56 -1.11
C ALA A 16 4.98 -2.19 -1.33
N LEU A 17 5.05 -3.49 -1.61
CA LEU A 17 6.30 -4.20 -1.93
C LEU A 17 6.99 -3.62 -3.17
N TYR A 18 6.22 -3.34 -4.22
CA TYR A 18 6.73 -2.73 -5.45
C TYR A 18 7.35 -1.36 -5.20
N LEU A 19 6.66 -0.50 -4.44
CA LEU A 19 7.15 0.85 -4.15
C LEU A 19 8.37 0.84 -3.23
N MET A 20 8.41 -0.08 -2.27
CA MET A 20 9.51 -0.18 -1.31
C MET A 20 10.73 -0.90 -1.85
N GLY A 21 10.55 -1.83 -2.80
CA GLY A 21 11.64 -2.67 -3.31
C GLY A 21 12.17 -3.68 -2.28
N GLU A 22 11.53 -3.81 -1.13
CA GLU A 22 11.87 -4.73 -0.03
C GLU A 22 10.61 -5.31 0.62
N ALA A 23 10.75 -6.45 1.30
CA ALA A 23 9.69 -6.99 2.14
C ALA A 23 9.67 -6.29 3.50
N PRO A 24 8.48 -6.14 4.15
CA PRO A 24 8.43 -5.61 5.50
C PRO A 24 9.12 -6.56 6.49
N GLU A 25 9.77 -6.00 7.49
CA GLU A 25 10.37 -6.75 8.59
C GLU A 25 9.30 -7.38 9.49
N SER A 26 8.24 -6.61 9.74
CA SER A 26 7.13 -7.05 10.57
C SER A 26 5.81 -6.43 10.12
N VAL A 27 4.73 -7.12 10.46
CA VAL A 27 3.37 -6.66 10.22
C VAL A 27 2.53 -6.77 11.49
N SER A 28 1.54 -5.89 11.61
CA SER A 28 0.47 -5.95 12.61
C SER A 28 -0.88 -5.83 11.91
N ALA A 29 -1.85 -6.64 12.32
CA ALA A 29 -3.17 -6.59 11.73
C ALA A 29 -4.25 -6.69 12.82
N GLN A 30 -5.22 -5.79 12.76
CA GLN A 30 -6.41 -5.79 13.60
C GLN A 30 -7.64 -5.88 12.70
N GLY A 31 -8.58 -6.71 13.05
CA GLY A 31 -9.79 -6.92 12.27
C GLY A 31 -11.01 -7.12 13.13
N HIS A 32 -12.17 -7.00 12.51
CA HIS A 32 -13.44 -7.26 13.15
C HIS A 32 -14.42 -7.96 12.20
N SER A 33 -15.26 -8.81 12.78
CA SER A 33 -16.28 -9.60 12.08
C SER A 33 -17.67 -9.09 12.47
N TYR A 34 -18.30 -8.30 11.61
CA TYR A 34 -19.64 -7.75 11.84
C TYR A 34 -20.74 -8.61 11.23
N LEU A 35 -20.47 -9.22 10.06
CA LEU A 35 -21.47 -9.96 9.30
C LEU A 35 -21.49 -11.44 9.70
N GLN A 36 -20.31 -12.06 9.82
CA GLN A 36 -20.19 -13.47 10.12
C GLN A 36 -19.08 -13.72 11.14
N PRO A 37 -19.36 -14.31 12.31
CA PRO A 37 -18.37 -14.58 13.33
C PRO A 37 -17.17 -15.36 12.79
N GLY A 38 -15.95 -14.89 13.08
CA GLY A 38 -14.71 -15.53 12.70
C GLY A 38 -14.22 -15.25 11.27
N ILE A 39 -14.95 -14.40 10.52
CA ILE A 39 -14.52 -13.90 9.20
C ILE A 39 -14.46 -12.39 9.26
N GLU A 40 -13.26 -11.83 9.25
CA GLU A 40 -13.06 -10.39 9.38
C GLU A 40 -13.53 -9.67 8.11
N ASP A 41 -14.54 -8.81 8.27
CA ASP A 41 -15.08 -7.95 7.21
C ASP A 41 -14.26 -6.67 7.03
N VAL A 42 -13.57 -6.26 8.10
CA VAL A 42 -12.73 -5.06 8.14
C VAL A 42 -11.39 -5.45 8.76
N VAL A 43 -10.30 -5.04 8.09
CA VAL A 43 -8.92 -5.26 8.57
C VAL A 43 -8.10 -4.00 8.39
N PHE A 44 -7.38 -3.62 9.44
CA PHE A 44 -6.33 -2.60 9.43
C PHE A 44 -4.98 -3.30 9.48
N LEU A 45 -4.22 -3.19 8.41
CA LEU A 45 -2.90 -3.80 8.27
C LEU A 45 -1.81 -2.74 8.37
N GLY A 46 -0.87 -2.91 9.28
CA GLY A 46 0.36 -2.12 9.39
C GLY A 46 1.55 -2.93 8.94
N MET A 47 2.45 -2.33 8.17
CA MET A 47 3.70 -2.94 7.69
C MET A 47 4.87 -2.04 8.06
N ARG A 48 5.91 -2.60 8.68
CA ARG A 48 7.14 -1.88 9.03
C ARG A 48 8.30 -2.43 8.21
N PHE A 49 9.01 -1.56 7.53
CA PHE A 49 10.15 -1.88 6.69
C PHE A 49 11.48 -1.62 7.42
N ARG A 50 12.54 -2.34 7.04
CA ARG A 50 13.88 -2.14 7.61
C ARG A 50 14.45 -0.76 7.36
N SER A 51 14.08 -0.14 6.25
CA SER A 51 14.38 1.27 5.93
C SER A 51 13.80 2.28 6.93
N GLY A 52 12.94 1.85 7.87
CA GLY A 52 12.23 2.71 8.81
C GLY A 52 10.91 3.25 8.27
N VAL A 53 10.57 2.98 7.01
CA VAL A 53 9.28 3.33 6.43
C VAL A 53 8.18 2.49 7.05
N VAL A 54 7.01 3.09 7.21
CA VAL A 54 5.79 2.41 7.66
C VAL A 54 4.71 2.59 6.59
N ALA A 55 4.02 1.51 6.25
CA ALA A 55 2.83 1.55 5.42
C ALA A 55 1.63 0.98 6.19
N HIS A 56 0.43 1.38 5.79
CA HIS A 56 -0.80 0.80 6.30
C HIS A 56 -1.82 0.63 5.18
N ALA A 57 -2.70 -0.36 5.33
CA ALA A 57 -3.85 -0.56 4.48
C ALA A 57 -5.13 -0.71 5.32
N HIS A 58 -6.21 -0.11 4.87
CA HIS A 58 -7.56 -0.31 5.36
C HIS A 58 -8.31 -1.16 4.33
N LEU A 59 -8.72 -2.35 4.73
CA LEU A 59 -9.37 -3.34 3.90
C LEU A 59 -10.78 -3.57 4.47
N SER A 60 -11.82 -3.26 3.71
CA SER A 60 -13.19 -3.34 4.19
C SER A 60 -14.14 -3.82 3.10
N TRP A 61 -14.98 -4.80 3.43
CA TRP A 61 -16.13 -5.18 2.61
C TRP A 61 -17.35 -4.32 2.86
N LEU A 62 -17.32 -3.53 3.94
CA LEU A 62 -18.50 -2.82 4.45
C LEU A 62 -18.61 -1.40 3.91
N ASP A 63 -17.59 -0.91 3.22
CA ASP A 63 -17.60 0.45 2.68
C ASP A 63 -18.61 0.55 1.53
N PRO A 64 -19.67 1.35 1.66
CA PRO A 64 -20.72 1.44 0.64
C PRO A 64 -20.24 2.17 -0.62
N HIS A 65 -19.17 2.93 -0.50
CA HIS A 65 -18.50 3.63 -1.60
C HIS A 65 -17.16 2.98 -1.90
N LYS A 66 -16.95 2.63 -3.16
CA LYS A 66 -15.68 2.03 -3.60
C LYS A 66 -14.57 3.06 -3.54
N GLU A 67 -13.60 2.85 -2.67
CA GLU A 67 -12.38 3.65 -2.60
C GLU A 67 -11.17 2.83 -3.07
N ARG A 68 -10.30 3.47 -3.86
CA ARG A 68 -8.99 2.96 -4.26
C ARG A 68 -8.01 4.11 -4.28
N ARG A 69 -7.52 4.46 -3.11
CA ARG A 69 -6.62 5.58 -2.93
C ARG A 69 -5.31 5.13 -2.31
N LEU A 70 -4.21 5.56 -2.92
CA LEU A 70 -2.87 5.39 -2.40
C LEU A 70 -2.27 6.77 -2.10
N THR A 71 -1.73 6.93 -0.90
CA THR A 71 -1.00 8.14 -0.51
C THR A 71 0.43 7.75 -0.14
N VAL A 72 1.41 8.39 -0.76
CA VAL A 72 2.83 8.20 -0.47
C VAL A 72 3.40 9.53 0.02
N VAL A 73 3.91 9.51 1.25
CA VAL A 73 4.53 10.69 1.86
C VAL A 73 6.04 10.49 1.89
N GLY A 74 6.73 11.26 1.10
CA GLY A 74 8.20 11.30 1.08
C GLY A 74 8.74 12.49 1.86
N SER A 75 10.06 12.58 1.99
CA SER A 75 10.74 13.68 2.70
C SER A 75 10.62 15.04 2.01
N LYS A 76 10.35 15.06 0.71
CA LYS A 76 10.27 16.30 -0.09
C LYS A 76 8.89 16.55 -0.68
N GLN A 77 8.19 15.49 -1.05
CA GLN A 77 6.93 15.56 -1.79
C GLN A 77 5.95 14.51 -1.27
N MET A 78 4.67 14.72 -1.53
CA MET A 78 3.62 13.75 -1.30
C MET A 78 2.94 13.44 -2.64
N ALA A 79 2.66 12.18 -2.90
CA ALA A 79 1.86 11.74 -4.03
C ALA A 79 0.55 11.12 -3.55
N VAL A 80 -0.54 11.46 -4.23
CA VAL A 80 -1.85 10.84 -4.03
C VAL A 80 -2.32 10.29 -5.37
N PHE A 81 -2.54 8.99 -5.39
CA PHE A 81 -3.17 8.31 -6.53
C PHE A 81 -4.59 7.90 -6.13
N ASP A 82 -5.56 8.29 -6.94
CA ASP A 82 -6.97 7.94 -6.77
C ASP A 82 -7.46 7.25 -8.06
N ASP A 83 -7.59 5.94 -8.01
CA ASP A 83 -8.00 5.15 -9.17
C ASP A 83 -9.48 5.37 -9.55
N MET A 84 -10.28 5.84 -8.61
CA MET A 84 -11.69 6.13 -8.85
C MET A 84 -11.91 7.48 -9.54
N ALA A 85 -10.93 8.37 -9.51
CA ALA A 85 -11.01 9.66 -10.18
C ALA A 85 -11.03 9.47 -11.70
N PRO A 86 -12.03 10.03 -12.45
CA PRO A 86 -12.08 9.90 -13.91
C PRO A 86 -10.99 10.69 -14.61
N ARG A 87 -10.49 11.73 -13.96
CA ARG A 87 -9.38 12.59 -14.38
C ARG A 87 -8.52 12.90 -13.17
N GLU A 88 -7.30 13.36 -13.41
CA GLU A 88 -6.39 13.80 -12.34
C GLU A 88 -6.12 12.69 -11.31
N LYS A 89 -5.98 11.46 -11.78
CA LYS A 89 -5.76 10.27 -10.93
C LYS A 89 -4.53 10.40 -10.03
N LEU A 90 -3.49 11.09 -10.50
CA LEU A 90 -2.25 11.30 -9.75
C LEU A 90 -2.05 12.79 -9.48
N ARG A 91 -1.85 13.14 -8.22
CA ARG A 91 -1.47 14.49 -7.77
C ARG A 91 -0.18 14.40 -6.98
N VAL A 92 0.80 15.19 -7.36
CA VAL A 92 2.07 15.31 -6.67
C VAL A 92 2.13 16.70 -6.03
N TYR A 93 2.24 16.71 -4.72
CA TYR A 93 2.29 17.93 -3.92
C TYR A 93 3.75 18.23 -3.60
N ASP A 94 4.23 19.39 -4.01
CA ASP A 94 5.53 19.91 -3.60
C ASP A 94 5.44 20.54 -2.22
N LYS A 95 5.03 19.72 -1.26
CA LYS A 95 4.87 20.06 0.15
C LYS A 95 5.73 19.14 0.99
N GLY A 96 6.37 19.70 1.98
CA GLY A 96 7.22 18.94 2.89
C GLY A 96 7.34 19.63 4.24
N VAL A 97 7.74 18.87 5.23
CA VAL A 97 8.07 19.38 6.55
C VAL A 97 9.58 19.54 6.64
N SER A 98 10.04 20.77 6.82
CA SER A 98 11.45 21.05 7.08
C SER A 98 11.69 21.14 8.57
N ARG A 99 12.69 20.40 9.06
CA ARG A 99 13.16 20.50 10.42
C ARG A 99 14.45 21.33 10.42
N PRO A 100 14.46 22.53 11.02
CA PRO A 100 15.71 23.29 11.15
C PRO A 100 16.73 22.48 11.97
N PRO A 101 18.04 22.60 11.68
CA PRO A 101 19.09 21.87 12.40
C PRO A 101 19.13 22.22 13.90
N GLU A 102 18.74 23.42 14.26
CA GLU A 102 18.65 23.90 15.67
C GLU A 102 17.28 24.56 15.88
N TYR A 103 16.53 24.11 16.88
CA TYR A 103 15.28 24.74 17.32
C TYR A 103 15.26 24.88 18.83
N LYS A 104 14.77 26.04 19.29
CA LYS A 104 14.70 26.38 20.73
C LYS A 104 13.29 26.20 21.30
N SER A 105 12.26 26.08 20.45
CA SER A 105 10.88 25.89 20.90
C SER A 105 10.10 25.01 19.93
N TYR A 106 9.01 24.41 20.38
CA TYR A 106 8.14 23.54 19.59
C TYR A 106 7.54 24.27 18.36
N GLY A 107 7.23 25.56 18.48
CA GLY A 107 6.68 26.39 17.39
C GLY A 107 7.69 26.72 16.28
N GLU A 108 9.00 26.69 16.59
CA GLU A 108 10.07 26.95 15.61
C GLU A 108 10.57 25.67 14.92
N SER A 109 10.16 24.48 15.43
CA SER A 109 10.76 23.21 15.03
C SER A 109 10.26 22.67 13.70
N LEU A 110 9.12 23.13 13.21
CA LEU A 110 8.47 22.61 12.01
C LEU A 110 7.98 23.74 11.11
N SER A 111 8.62 23.92 9.96
CA SER A 111 8.08 24.75 8.90
C SER A 111 7.48 23.87 7.82
N ILE A 112 6.23 24.13 7.46
CA ILE A 112 5.58 23.51 6.31
C ILE A 112 6.02 24.29 5.08
N ARG A 113 6.74 23.61 4.19
CA ARG A 113 7.05 24.16 2.87
C ARG A 113 5.83 24.00 1.99
N GLU A 114 5.32 25.09 1.48
CA GLU A 114 4.24 25.11 0.49
C GLU A 114 4.83 25.36 -0.89
N GLY A 115 4.47 24.51 -1.84
CA GLY A 115 4.85 24.59 -3.24
C GLY A 115 3.69 24.19 -4.13
N ASP A 116 3.97 23.98 -5.41
CA ASP A 116 2.98 23.69 -6.43
C ASP A 116 2.35 22.30 -6.28
N ILE A 117 1.19 22.12 -6.91
CA ILE A 117 0.57 20.83 -7.13
C ILE A 117 0.74 20.49 -8.59
N TRP A 118 1.40 19.38 -8.87
CA TRP A 118 1.56 18.87 -10.22
C TRP A 118 0.61 17.70 -10.47
N ILE A 119 -0.10 17.74 -11.59
CA ILE A 119 -1.08 16.72 -11.98
C ILE A 119 -0.65 16.13 -13.32
N PRO A 120 0.17 15.06 -13.30
CA PRO A 120 0.59 14.41 -14.52
C PRO A 120 -0.57 13.66 -15.17
N LYS A 121 -0.56 13.61 -16.50
CA LYS A 121 -1.50 12.79 -17.25
C LYS A 121 -1.19 11.32 -17.06
N VAL A 122 -2.12 10.58 -16.49
CA VAL A 122 -2.08 9.12 -16.37
C VAL A 122 -2.96 8.51 -17.45
N SER A 123 -2.52 7.40 -18.05
CA SER A 123 -3.32 6.65 -19.02
C SER A 123 -4.57 6.06 -18.35
N ASN A 124 -5.69 6.13 -19.04
CA ASN A 124 -6.94 5.48 -18.65
C ASN A 124 -7.11 4.09 -19.29
N ALA A 125 -6.01 3.48 -19.78
CA ALA A 125 -6.07 2.13 -20.32
C ALA A 125 -6.57 1.15 -19.25
N GLU A 126 -7.37 0.19 -19.67
CA GLU A 126 -7.95 -0.82 -18.80
C GLU A 126 -6.84 -1.72 -18.23
N PRO A 127 -6.68 -1.83 -16.88
CA PRO A 127 -5.54 -2.52 -16.27
C PRO A 127 -5.46 -4.01 -16.62
N LEU A 128 -6.57 -4.72 -16.61
CA LEU A 128 -6.60 -6.15 -16.92
C LEU A 128 -6.20 -6.43 -18.37
N GLY A 129 -6.62 -5.55 -19.30
CA GLY A 129 -6.18 -5.64 -20.70
C GLY A 129 -4.67 -5.47 -20.85
N LEU A 130 -4.08 -4.55 -20.10
CA LEU A 130 -2.62 -4.35 -20.07
C LEU A 130 -1.89 -5.56 -19.46
N GLU A 131 -2.43 -6.12 -18.39
CA GLU A 131 -1.89 -7.32 -17.74
C GLU A 131 -1.90 -8.52 -18.67
N LEU A 132 -3.03 -8.81 -19.33
CA LEU A 132 -3.15 -9.91 -20.29
C LEU A 132 -2.22 -9.74 -21.50
N ALA A 133 -2.14 -8.52 -22.05
CA ALA A 133 -1.23 -8.23 -23.15
C ALA A 133 0.24 -8.46 -22.74
N HIS A 134 0.62 -8.03 -21.52
CA HIS A 134 1.94 -8.27 -20.98
C HIS A 134 2.20 -9.76 -20.75
N PHE A 135 1.25 -10.50 -20.16
CA PHE A 135 1.37 -11.94 -19.97
C PHE A 135 1.65 -12.68 -21.29
N VAL A 136 0.89 -12.35 -22.34
CA VAL A 136 1.10 -12.93 -23.67
C VAL A 136 2.48 -12.58 -24.22
N ALA A 137 2.94 -11.33 -24.03
CA ALA A 137 4.26 -10.91 -24.50
C ALA A 137 5.39 -11.66 -23.76
N VAL A 138 5.27 -11.86 -22.45
CA VAL A 138 6.20 -12.67 -21.65
C VAL A 138 6.21 -14.12 -22.10
N ALA A 139 5.04 -14.72 -22.28
CA ALA A 139 4.91 -16.11 -22.73
C ALA A 139 5.54 -16.36 -24.12
N LYS A 140 5.58 -15.34 -24.97
CA LYS A 140 6.23 -15.36 -26.29
C LYS A 140 7.73 -15.00 -26.25
N GLY A 141 8.28 -14.71 -25.07
CA GLY A 141 9.65 -14.25 -24.93
C GLY A 141 9.91 -12.83 -25.45
N ALA A 142 8.87 -12.05 -25.73
CA ALA A 142 8.97 -10.70 -26.29
C ALA A 142 9.15 -9.59 -25.21
N SER A 143 8.97 -9.92 -23.94
CA SER A 143 9.12 -8.97 -22.81
C SER A 143 9.60 -9.72 -21.56
N PRO A 144 10.43 -9.10 -20.71
CA PRO A 144 10.70 -9.63 -19.37
C PRO A 144 9.44 -9.54 -18.50
N THR A 145 9.31 -10.46 -17.54
CA THR A 145 8.21 -10.38 -16.56
C THR A 145 8.38 -9.18 -15.64
N ARG A 146 7.28 -8.55 -15.23
CA ARG A 146 7.23 -7.47 -14.23
C ARG A 146 6.85 -7.99 -12.85
N ALA A 147 6.22 -9.15 -12.80
CA ALA A 147 5.87 -9.85 -11.58
C ALA A 147 6.11 -11.33 -11.81
N ASP A 148 6.84 -11.96 -10.93
CA ASP A 148 7.18 -13.38 -11.01
C ASP A 148 6.63 -14.16 -9.81
N ALA A 149 6.93 -15.47 -9.76
CA ALA A 149 6.49 -16.32 -8.65
C ALA A 149 7.07 -15.87 -7.30
N ALA A 150 8.28 -15.28 -7.27
CA ALA A 150 8.87 -14.79 -6.04
C ALA A 150 8.13 -13.57 -5.50
N ASP A 151 7.60 -12.70 -6.38
CA ASP A 151 6.71 -11.60 -5.98
C ASP A 151 5.44 -12.13 -5.33
N GLY A 152 4.82 -13.15 -5.93
CA GLY A 152 3.64 -13.80 -5.38
C GLY A 152 3.92 -14.42 -4.01
N VAL A 153 5.06 -15.12 -3.84
CA VAL A 153 5.47 -15.70 -2.57
C VAL A 153 5.63 -14.63 -1.49
N ARG A 154 6.29 -13.50 -1.79
CA ARG A 154 6.43 -12.37 -0.85
C ARG A 154 5.09 -11.83 -0.38
N VAL A 155 4.12 -11.66 -1.28
CA VAL A 155 2.77 -11.24 -0.91
C VAL A 155 2.11 -12.24 0.05
N VAL A 156 2.19 -13.52 -0.25
CA VAL A 156 1.61 -14.59 0.60
C VAL A 156 2.29 -14.65 1.97
N GLN A 157 3.61 -14.47 2.04
CA GLN A 157 4.34 -14.40 3.32
C GLN A 157 3.82 -13.26 4.21
N VAL A 158 3.58 -12.08 3.63
CA VAL A 158 3.00 -10.93 4.35
C VAL A 158 1.58 -11.24 4.81
N LEU A 159 0.73 -11.82 3.96
CA LEU A 159 -0.64 -12.24 4.31
C LEU A 159 -0.65 -13.27 5.44
N ALA A 160 0.22 -14.26 5.37
CA ALA A 160 0.35 -15.29 6.40
C ALA A 160 0.79 -14.70 7.76
N ALA A 161 1.75 -13.77 7.75
CA ALA A 161 2.18 -13.06 8.95
C ALA A 161 1.05 -12.17 9.50
N ALA A 162 0.32 -11.46 8.65
CA ALA A 162 -0.84 -10.66 9.04
C ALA A 162 -1.97 -11.51 9.63
N SER A 163 -2.21 -12.71 9.08
CA SER A 163 -3.18 -13.65 9.63
C SER A 163 -2.76 -14.17 11.01
N ARG A 164 -1.45 -14.38 11.26
CA ARG A 164 -0.93 -14.71 12.60
C ARG A 164 -1.16 -13.54 13.57
N SER A 165 -0.93 -12.31 13.12
CA SER A 165 -1.17 -11.10 13.91
C SER A 165 -2.64 -10.94 14.29
N LEU A 166 -3.58 -11.12 13.35
CA LEU A 166 -5.03 -11.11 13.62
C LEU A 166 -5.39 -12.09 14.74
N ARG A 167 -4.95 -13.35 14.63
CA ARG A 167 -5.19 -14.36 15.67
C ARG A 167 -4.49 -14.06 16.99
N GLY A 168 -3.40 -13.31 16.95
CA GLY A 168 -2.63 -12.85 18.12
C GLY A 168 -3.10 -11.50 18.69
N GLY A 169 -4.32 -11.05 18.38
CA GLY A 169 -4.88 -9.80 18.90
C GLY A 169 -4.19 -8.55 18.38
N GLY A 170 -3.57 -8.61 17.21
CA GLY A 170 -2.90 -7.46 16.57
C GLY A 170 -1.43 -7.30 16.95
N ALA A 171 -0.84 -8.23 17.68
CA ALA A 171 0.57 -8.20 18.02
C ALA A 171 1.45 -8.23 16.75
N PRO A 172 2.58 -7.47 16.71
CA PRO A 172 3.50 -7.51 15.59
C PRO A 172 4.07 -8.92 15.37
N VAL A 173 4.12 -9.35 14.10
CA VAL A 173 4.65 -10.65 13.68
C VAL A 173 5.73 -10.41 12.63
N LEU A 174 6.88 -11.06 12.77
CA LEU A 174 7.95 -11.01 11.77
C LEU A 174 7.50 -11.70 10.48
N VAL A 175 7.88 -11.13 9.36
CA VAL A 175 7.68 -11.72 8.04
C VAL A 175 8.87 -12.64 7.76
N GLU A 176 8.59 -13.92 7.61
CA GLU A 176 9.61 -14.92 7.28
C GLU A 176 10.03 -14.79 5.82
N ALA A 177 11.33 -14.83 5.57
CA ALA A 177 11.91 -14.74 4.24
C ALA A 177 11.76 -16.05 3.44
#